data_bd4c7e31b6383972e3181341c0898740
#
_entry.id   bd4c7e31b6383972e3181341c0898740
#
_cell.length_a   1.000
_cell.length_b   1.000
_cell.length_c   1.000
_cell.angle_alpha   90.00
_cell.angle_beta   90.00
_cell.angle_gamma   90.00
#
_symmetry.space_group_name_H-M   'P 1'
#
loop_
_entity.id
_entity.type
_entity.pdbx_description
1 polymer ?
#
loop_
_entity_poly.entity_id
_entity_poly.type
_entity_poly.pdbx_seq_one_letter_code
_entity_poly.pdbx_strand_id
1 'polypeptide(L)'
;MKLFTVGPTQMRQEILDVRHQQVPYFRTTEFSEVMLDSDRLLKKFMNAPESYKSIYLTASGTGALEATIMNCMNETDHVLVINGGTFGQRFVDLCELHEIPHTVIKLDEGEELTAKHFAAVEEQSFTFVIANIDETSTAQLYDINLLSNFAKKKEAYLVIDAISSFLIDHYDMAGNNIDVTILSSQKGLCIAPGISPIVISDRLYEERVKNNHIKNLYFDFNQYVKNFTRGQ
;
A
#
# COMPACT_ATOMS: atom_id res chain seq x y z
N MET A 1 12.61 -25.77 -12.67
CA MET A 1 11.58 -25.05 -13.47
C MET A 1 11.72 -23.56 -13.14
N LYS A 2 11.70 -22.69 -14.15
CA LYS A 2 11.65 -21.23 -13.92
C LYS A 2 10.20 -20.79 -13.85
N LEU A 3 9.85 -19.96 -12.85
CA LEU A 3 8.51 -19.35 -12.75
C LEU A 3 8.55 -17.96 -13.37
N PHE A 4 7.54 -17.67 -14.21
CA PHE A 4 7.33 -16.35 -14.83
C PHE A 4 6.00 -15.73 -14.37
N THR A 5 5.67 -15.94 -13.09
CA THR A 5 4.49 -15.35 -12.46
C THR A 5 4.88 -14.04 -11.78
N VAL A 6 3.94 -13.12 -11.68
CA VAL A 6 4.10 -11.86 -10.92
C VAL A 6 4.39 -12.13 -9.43
N GLY A 7 3.92 -13.25 -8.92
CA GLY A 7 4.19 -13.71 -7.55
C GLY A 7 3.26 -14.86 -7.12
N PRO A 8 3.71 -15.68 -6.15
CA PRO A 8 4.99 -15.61 -5.46
C PRO A 8 6.18 -15.79 -6.41
N THR A 9 7.18 -14.93 -6.29
CA THR A 9 8.41 -15.00 -7.08
C THR A 9 9.34 -16.10 -6.56
N GLN A 10 10.23 -16.59 -7.42
CA GLN A 10 11.28 -17.52 -6.97
C GLN A 10 12.27 -16.77 -6.08
N MET A 11 12.46 -17.28 -4.87
CA MET A 11 13.48 -16.76 -3.95
C MET A 11 14.88 -17.16 -4.42
N ARG A 12 15.84 -16.25 -4.24
CA ARG A 12 17.25 -16.53 -4.44
C ARG A 12 17.76 -17.48 -3.35
N GLN A 13 18.86 -18.19 -3.64
CA GLN A 13 19.41 -19.16 -2.70
C GLN A 13 19.79 -18.51 -1.36
N GLU A 14 20.35 -17.31 -1.38
CA GLU A 14 20.75 -16.57 -0.17
C GLU A 14 19.55 -16.30 0.75
N ILE A 15 18.37 -16.04 0.19
CA ILE A 15 17.13 -15.86 0.97
C ILE A 15 16.63 -17.18 1.55
N LEU A 16 16.74 -18.27 0.78
CA LEU A 16 16.41 -19.61 1.27
C LEU A 16 17.33 -20.01 2.41
N ASP A 17 18.63 -19.72 2.31
CA ASP A 17 19.63 -20.04 3.34
C ASP A 17 19.35 -19.31 4.65
N VAL A 18 18.91 -18.04 4.61
CA VAL A 18 18.47 -17.31 5.82
C VAL A 18 17.28 -18.03 6.47
N ARG A 19 16.34 -18.54 5.68
CA ARG A 19 15.15 -19.24 6.21
C ARG A 19 15.43 -20.60 6.84
N HIS A 20 16.58 -21.20 6.55
CA HIS A 20 17.05 -22.44 7.21
C HIS A 20 17.72 -22.17 8.56
N GLN A 21 17.98 -20.91 8.90
CA GLN A 21 18.61 -20.54 10.18
C GLN A 21 17.58 -20.53 11.31
N GLN A 22 18.07 -20.64 12.53
CA GLN A 22 17.24 -20.47 13.73
C GLN A 22 16.64 -19.05 13.74
N VAL A 23 15.36 -18.97 13.99
CA VAL A 23 14.66 -17.67 14.11
C VAL A 23 15.24 -16.89 15.30
N PRO A 24 15.74 -15.66 15.09
CA PRO A 24 16.25 -14.84 16.18
C PRO A 24 15.12 -14.42 17.14
N TYR A 25 15.46 -14.21 18.39
CA TYR A 25 14.50 -13.71 19.35
C TYR A 25 14.20 -12.23 19.11
N PHE A 26 12.94 -11.91 18.83
CA PHE A 26 12.55 -10.58 18.37
C PHE A 26 12.70 -9.44 19.40
N ARG A 27 12.92 -9.75 20.70
CA ARG A 27 13.14 -8.73 21.75
C ARG A 27 14.62 -8.52 22.07
N THR A 28 15.49 -8.64 21.07
CA THR A 28 16.91 -8.33 21.19
C THR A 28 17.24 -7.05 20.43
N THR A 29 18.35 -6.40 20.81
CA THR A 29 18.85 -5.21 20.12
C THR A 29 19.21 -5.54 18.67
N GLU A 30 19.81 -6.68 18.44
CA GLU A 30 20.23 -7.14 17.10
C GLU A 30 19.02 -7.30 16.17
N PHE A 31 17.91 -7.84 16.66
CA PHE A 31 16.69 -7.94 15.86
C PHE A 31 16.09 -6.54 15.59
N SER A 32 16.10 -5.67 16.59
CA SER A 32 15.63 -4.29 16.43
C SER A 32 16.42 -3.53 15.36
N GLU A 33 17.74 -3.70 15.33
CA GLU A 33 18.63 -3.12 14.30
C GLU A 33 18.28 -3.62 12.90
N VAL A 34 18.03 -4.93 12.74
CA VAL A 34 17.60 -5.52 11.45
C VAL A 34 16.27 -4.91 10.98
N MET A 35 15.30 -4.74 11.88
CA MET A 35 14.00 -4.16 11.54
C MET A 35 14.11 -2.69 11.14
N LEU A 36 14.86 -1.89 11.91
CA LEU A 36 15.06 -0.47 11.62
C LEU A 36 15.85 -0.25 10.33
N ASP A 37 16.86 -1.09 10.07
CA ASP A 37 17.63 -1.04 8.82
C ASP A 37 16.77 -1.44 7.61
N SER A 38 15.92 -2.45 7.77
CA SER A 38 14.97 -2.87 6.74
C SER A 38 13.98 -1.74 6.41
N ASP A 39 13.49 -1.04 7.42
CA ASP A 39 12.61 0.12 7.24
C ASP A 39 13.30 1.27 6.50
N ARG A 40 14.51 1.62 6.93
CA ARG A 40 15.31 2.66 6.27
C ARG A 40 15.56 2.33 4.79
N LEU A 41 15.88 1.07 4.47
CA LEU A 41 16.08 0.62 3.10
C LEU A 41 14.77 0.68 2.31
N LEU A 42 13.67 0.22 2.88
CA LEU A 42 12.35 0.26 2.24
C LEU A 42 11.98 1.70 1.85
N LYS A 43 12.06 2.63 2.80
CA LYS A 43 11.79 4.06 2.56
C LYS A 43 12.73 4.66 1.53
N LYS A 44 14.01 4.31 1.58
CA LYS A 44 14.99 4.76 0.58
C LYS A 44 14.61 4.32 -0.83
N PHE A 45 14.22 3.05 -1.02
CA PHE A 45 13.86 2.53 -2.35
C PHE A 45 12.54 3.10 -2.89
N MET A 46 11.63 3.54 -2.03
CA MET A 46 10.39 4.20 -2.46
C MET A 46 10.48 5.73 -2.47
N ASN A 47 11.66 6.30 -2.17
CA ASN A 47 11.88 7.74 -2.01
C ASN A 47 10.88 8.37 -1.01
N ALA A 48 10.66 7.70 0.12
CA ALA A 48 9.82 8.20 1.21
C ALA A 48 10.68 8.90 2.28
N PRO A 49 10.21 10.00 2.88
CA PRO A 49 10.86 10.62 4.04
C PRO A 49 11.00 9.63 5.20
N GLU A 50 12.09 9.76 5.97
CA GLU A 50 12.33 8.91 7.15
C GLU A 50 11.25 9.07 8.23
N SER A 51 10.61 10.24 8.28
CA SER A 51 9.54 10.56 9.26
C SER A 51 8.24 9.77 9.02
N TYR A 52 8.00 9.28 7.81
CA TYR A 52 6.80 8.50 7.47
C TYR A 52 6.70 7.27 8.35
N LYS A 53 5.47 6.88 8.67
CA LYS A 53 5.21 5.73 9.56
C LYS A 53 5.13 4.45 8.77
N SER A 54 5.83 3.43 9.24
CA SER A 54 5.80 2.09 8.66
C SER A 54 5.09 1.11 9.56
N ILE A 55 4.27 0.28 8.95
CA ILE A 55 3.53 -0.82 9.59
C ILE A 55 3.90 -2.11 8.87
N TYR A 56 4.34 -3.11 9.62
CA TYR A 56 4.70 -4.43 9.08
C TYR A 56 3.70 -5.47 9.57
N LEU A 57 2.68 -5.73 8.76
CA LEU A 57 1.66 -6.73 9.09
C LEU A 57 2.14 -8.13 8.72
N THR A 58 1.99 -9.08 9.63
CA THR A 58 2.05 -10.51 9.29
C THR A 58 0.74 -10.91 8.63
N ALA A 59 0.55 -10.53 7.38
CA ALA A 59 -0.70 -10.68 6.65
C ALA A 59 -0.45 -10.83 5.16
N SER A 60 -1.50 -11.15 4.41
CA SER A 60 -1.52 -11.03 2.95
C SER A 60 -1.66 -9.57 2.52
N GLY A 61 -1.34 -9.26 1.25
CA GLY A 61 -1.65 -7.96 0.67
C GLY A 61 -3.10 -7.54 0.87
N THR A 62 -4.07 -8.46 0.71
CA THR A 62 -5.49 -8.20 0.98
C THR A 62 -5.73 -7.73 2.42
N GLY A 63 -5.08 -8.36 3.40
CA GLY A 63 -5.18 -7.90 4.79
C GLY A 63 -4.60 -6.49 4.99
N ALA A 64 -3.56 -6.12 4.25
CA ALA A 64 -3.01 -4.77 4.29
C ALA A 64 -3.93 -3.72 3.62
N LEU A 65 -4.62 -4.09 2.52
CA LEU A 65 -5.64 -3.24 1.90
C LEU A 65 -6.77 -2.96 2.88
N GLU A 66 -7.33 -4.00 3.50
CA GLU A 66 -8.41 -3.88 4.47
C GLU A 66 -7.98 -3.07 5.69
N ALA A 67 -6.80 -3.35 6.26
CA ALA A 67 -6.25 -2.58 7.36
C ALA A 67 -6.11 -1.08 7.01
N THR A 68 -5.71 -0.75 5.78
CA THR A 68 -5.60 0.64 5.32
C THR A 68 -6.97 1.33 5.30
N ILE A 69 -7.99 0.69 4.73
CA ILE A 69 -9.36 1.23 4.73
C ILE A 69 -9.83 1.48 6.17
N MET A 70 -9.72 0.50 7.05
CA MET A 70 -10.19 0.58 8.44
C MET A 70 -9.51 1.69 9.25
N ASN A 71 -8.23 1.96 9.02
CA ASN A 71 -7.47 2.94 9.79
C ASN A 71 -7.56 4.36 9.23
N CYS A 72 -7.74 4.51 7.92
CA CYS A 72 -7.62 5.82 7.26
C CYS A 72 -8.99 6.44 6.94
N MET A 73 -10.05 5.64 6.78
CA MET A 73 -11.32 6.06 6.21
C MET A 73 -12.49 5.77 7.13
N ASN A 74 -13.61 6.46 6.90
CA ASN A 74 -14.88 6.25 7.60
C ASN A 74 -16.07 6.64 6.71
N GLU A 75 -17.28 6.51 7.23
CA GLU A 75 -18.54 6.76 6.53
C GLU A 75 -18.77 8.21 6.08
N THR A 76 -17.95 9.15 6.54
CA THR A 76 -18.03 10.57 6.11
C THR A 76 -17.13 10.88 4.92
N ASP A 77 -16.28 9.94 4.53
CA ASP A 77 -15.38 10.09 3.39
C ASP A 77 -16.10 9.83 2.06
N HIS A 78 -15.54 10.35 0.99
CA HIS A 78 -15.90 9.99 -0.37
C HIS A 78 -14.64 9.57 -1.12
N VAL A 79 -14.57 8.31 -1.51
CA VAL A 79 -13.38 7.68 -2.10
C VAL A 79 -13.55 7.54 -3.60
N LEU A 80 -12.55 7.99 -4.38
CA LEU A 80 -12.46 7.63 -5.79
C LEU A 80 -11.62 6.36 -5.93
N VAL A 81 -12.20 5.31 -6.50
CA VAL A 81 -11.54 4.04 -6.76
C VAL A 81 -11.28 3.87 -8.26
N ILE A 82 -10.04 3.58 -8.65
CA ILE A 82 -9.70 3.17 -10.01
C ILE A 82 -9.81 1.65 -10.08
N ASN A 83 -10.68 1.15 -10.97
CA ASN A 83 -10.98 -0.27 -11.13
C ASN A 83 -10.82 -0.70 -12.59
N GLY A 84 -9.65 -1.26 -12.93
CA GLY A 84 -9.38 -1.84 -14.25
C GLY A 84 -9.27 -3.35 -14.24
N GLY A 85 -9.65 -4.01 -13.12
CA GLY A 85 -9.61 -5.47 -13.03
C GLY A 85 -9.87 -6.01 -11.63
N THR A 86 -9.43 -7.23 -11.37
CA THR A 86 -9.72 -7.96 -10.12
C THR A 86 -9.18 -7.27 -8.87
N PHE A 87 -8.02 -6.62 -8.96
CA PHE A 87 -7.42 -5.98 -7.78
C PHE A 87 -8.01 -4.59 -7.52
N GLY A 88 -8.37 -3.84 -8.57
CA GLY A 88 -9.17 -2.63 -8.44
C GLY A 88 -10.57 -2.91 -7.87
N GLN A 89 -11.21 -4.01 -8.30
CA GLN A 89 -12.50 -4.45 -7.74
C GLN A 89 -12.42 -4.72 -6.24
N ARG A 90 -11.29 -5.23 -5.74
CA ARG A 90 -11.12 -5.49 -4.32
C ARG A 90 -11.23 -4.24 -3.45
N PHE A 91 -10.79 -3.09 -3.94
CA PHE A 91 -10.99 -1.83 -3.24
C PHE A 91 -12.47 -1.42 -3.20
N VAL A 92 -13.20 -1.67 -4.29
CA VAL A 92 -14.65 -1.45 -4.33
C VAL A 92 -15.33 -2.33 -3.28
N ASP A 93 -15.04 -3.64 -3.30
CA ASP A 93 -15.61 -4.59 -2.35
C ASP A 93 -15.31 -4.21 -0.89
N LEU A 94 -14.10 -3.71 -0.60
CA LEU A 94 -13.72 -3.24 0.73
C LEU A 94 -14.46 -1.94 1.11
N CYS A 95 -14.63 -1.00 0.21
CA CYS A 95 -15.42 0.20 0.47
C CYS A 95 -16.89 -0.17 0.75
N GLU A 96 -17.46 -1.11 0.00
CA GLU A 96 -18.82 -1.63 0.24
C GLU A 96 -18.92 -2.32 1.62
N LEU A 97 -17.98 -3.21 1.93
CA LEU A 97 -17.95 -3.95 3.19
C LEU A 97 -17.88 -3.04 4.41
N HIS A 98 -17.11 -1.97 4.34
CA HIS A 98 -16.91 -1.00 5.42
C HIS A 98 -17.85 0.22 5.31
N GLU A 99 -18.84 0.18 4.43
CA GLU A 99 -19.86 1.23 4.24
C GLU A 99 -19.25 2.61 3.93
N ILE A 100 -18.11 2.62 3.20
CA ILE A 100 -17.42 3.86 2.79
C ILE A 100 -18.04 4.37 1.48
N PRO A 101 -18.58 5.60 1.44
CA PRO A 101 -19.07 6.21 0.20
C PRO A 101 -17.96 6.30 -0.85
N HIS A 102 -18.23 5.82 -2.06
CA HIS A 102 -17.23 5.81 -3.12
C HIS A 102 -17.83 6.01 -4.51
N THR A 103 -16.96 6.47 -5.41
CA THR A 103 -17.21 6.55 -6.86
C THR A 103 -16.14 5.70 -7.55
N VAL A 104 -16.53 4.98 -8.59
CA VAL A 104 -15.63 4.09 -9.32
C VAL A 104 -15.38 4.62 -10.73
N ILE A 105 -14.12 4.84 -11.09
CA ILE A 105 -13.70 4.88 -12.48
C ILE A 105 -13.44 3.45 -12.90
N LYS A 106 -14.38 2.87 -13.65
CA LYS A 106 -14.24 1.52 -14.16
C LYS A 106 -13.65 1.57 -15.56
N LEU A 107 -12.60 0.80 -15.78
CA LEU A 107 -11.95 0.61 -17.05
C LEU A 107 -12.30 -0.77 -17.61
N ASP A 108 -12.34 -0.89 -18.91
CA ASP A 108 -12.39 -2.19 -19.58
C ASP A 108 -11.04 -2.93 -19.42
N GLU A 109 -11.03 -4.25 -19.59
CA GLU A 109 -9.80 -5.04 -19.48
C GLU A 109 -8.72 -4.56 -20.45
N GLY A 110 -7.59 -4.09 -19.93
CA GLY A 110 -6.48 -3.55 -20.71
C GLY A 110 -6.69 -2.11 -21.21
N GLU A 111 -7.75 -1.46 -20.79
CA GLU A 111 -7.98 -0.04 -21.11
C GLU A 111 -6.99 0.85 -20.35
N GLU A 112 -6.35 1.78 -21.07
CA GLU A 112 -5.44 2.74 -20.49
C GLU A 112 -6.18 3.81 -19.68
N LEU A 113 -5.77 4.03 -18.44
CA LEU A 113 -6.25 5.15 -17.63
C LEU A 113 -5.75 6.48 -18.22
N THR A 114 -6.65 7.35 -18.59
CA THR A 114 -6.33 8.65 -19.20
C THR A 114 -7.02 9.82 -18.48
N ALA A 115 -6.60 11.04 -18.76
CA ALA A 115 -7.21 12.26 -18.20
C ALA A 115 -8.73 12.37 -18.49
N LYS A 116 -9.23 11.74 -19.55
CA LYS A 116 -10.67 11.75 -19.90
C LYS A 116 -11.52 11.05 -18.83
N HIS A 117 -11.01 10.00 -18.19
CA HIS A 117 -11.73 9.29 -17.14
C HIS A 117 -11.95 10.19 -15.92
N PHE A 118 -10.96 11.00 -15.58
CA PHE A 118 -11.08 11.96 -14.48
C PHE A 118 -12.01 13.13 -14.80
N ALA A 119 -12.17 13.51 -16.08
CA ALA A 119 -13.10 14.55 -16.48
C ALA A 119 -14.56 14.18 -16.16
N ALA A 120 -14.91 12.90 -16.19
CA ALA A 120 -16.27 12.43 -15.87
C ALA A 120 -16.63 12.63 -14.38
N VAL A 121 -15.66 12.77 -13.50
CA VAL A 121 -15.83 12.94 -12.05
C VAL A 121 -15.29 14.30 -11.56
N GLU A 122 -15.02 15.22 -12.49
CA GLU A 122 -14.34 16.49 -12.22
C GLU A 122 -15.09 17.38 -11.21
N GLU A 123 -16.42 17.39 -11.25
CA GLU A 123 -17.25 18.22 -10.37
C GLU A 123 -17.47 17.59 -8.98
N GLN A 124 -17.02 16.36 -8.77
CA GLN A 124 -17.15 15.67 -7.48
C GLN A 124 -15.96 16.01 -6.56
N SER A 125 -16.24 16.04 -5.26
CA SER A 125 -15.20 16.15 -4.22
C SER A 125 -14.87 14.77 -3.67
N PHE A 126 -13.58 14.54 -3.43
CA PHE A 126 -13.08 13.28 -2.88
C PHE A 126 -12.14 13.55 -1.71
N THR A 127 -12.22 12.73 -0.67
CA THR A 127 -11.25 12.73 0.43
C THR A 127 -10.06 11.80 0.13
N PHE A 128 -10.31 10.75 -0.65
CA PHE A 128 -9.28 9.77 -1.05
C PHE A 128 -9.37 9.44 -2.53
N VAL A 129 -8.20 9.18 -3.12
CA VAL A 129 -8.05 8.51 -4.42
C VAL A 129 -7.27 7.23 -4.17
N ILE A 130 -7.83 6.09 -4.60
CA ILE A 130 -7.22 4.77 -4.41
C ILE A 130 -7.04 4.09 -5.76
N ALA A 131 -5.85 3.53 -5.97
CA ALA A 131 -5.56 2.68 -7.11
C ALA A 131 -4.52 1.62 -6.76
N ASN A 132 -4.61 0.45 -7.38
CA ASN A 132 -3.46 -0.41 -7.61
C ASN A 132 -2.70 0.14 -8.82
N ILE A 133 -1.41 0.46 -8.66
CA ILE A 133 -0.66 1.08 -9.77
C ILE A 133 -0.41 0.11 -10.93
N ASP A 134 -0.30 -1.18 -10.64
CA ASP A 134 -0.25 -2.26 -11.62
C ASP A 134 -1.44 -3.20 -11.41
N GLU A 135 -2.40 -3.15 -12.32
CA GLU A 135 -3.52 -4.09 -12.32
C GLU A 135 -3.04 -5.44 -12.89
N THR A 136 -2.60 -6.28 -11.99
CA THR A 136 -1.97 -7.58 -12.32
C THR A 136 -2.87 -8.50 -13.12
N SER A 137 -4.19 -8.42 -12.96
CA SER A 137 -5.15 -9.29 -13.65
C SER A 137 -5.24 -8.99 -15.16
N THR A 138 -4.93 -7.75 -15.56
CA THR A 138 -4.95 -7.29 -16.95
C THR A 138 -3.58 -6.86 -17.47
N ALA A 139 -2.54 -6.92 -16.62
CA ALA A 139 -1.18 -6.45 -16.89
C ALA A 139 -1.13 -4.96 -17.29
N GLN A 140 -1.99 -4.14 -16.69
CA GLN A 140 -2.09 -2.72 -16.96
C GLN A 140 -1.37 -1.91 -15.89
N LEU A 141 -0.30 -1.21 -16.27
CA LEU A 141 0.39 -0.22 -15.44
C LEU A 141 -0.23 1.16 -15.66
N TYR A 142 -0.68 1.82 -14.61
CA TYR A 142 -1.23 3.17 -14.69
C TYR A 142 -0.14 4.23 -14.54
N ASP A 143 -0.33 5.38 -15.21
CA ASP A 143 0.54 6.53 -14.99
C ASP A 143 0.27 7.16 -13.61
N ILE A 144 1.23 6.99 -12.71
CA ILE A 144 1.15 7.52 -11.35
C ILE A 144 1.00 9.05 -11.33
N ASN A 145 1.50 9.76 -12.34
CA ASN A 145 1.37 11.21 -12.41
C ASN A 145 -0.08 11.65 -12.66
N LEU A 146 -0.87 10.89 -13.41
CA LEU A 146 -2.30 11.18 -13.57
C LEU A 146 -3.03 11.10 -12.23
N LEU A 147 -2.78 10.03 -11.46
CA LEU A 147 -3.36 9.83 -10.12
C LEU A 147 -2.93 10.93 -9.15
N SER A 148 -1.62 11.19 -9.09
CA SER A 148 -1.04 12.23 -8.24
C SER A 148 -1.58 13.63 -8.54
N ASN A 149 -1.61 14.01 -9.82
CA ASN A 149 -2.10 15.33 -10.23
C ASN A 149 -3.59 15.50 -9.92
N PHE A 150 -4.40 14.46 -10.12
CA PHE A 150 -5.82 14.50 -9.78
C PHE A 150 -6.03 14.57 -8.26
N ALA A 151 -5.35 13.75 -7.48
CA ALA A 151 -5.43 13.78 -6.02
C ALA A 151 -5.02 15.17 -5.46
N LYS A 152 -3.92 15.74 -5.96
CA LYS A 152 -3.49 17.11 -5.60
C LYS A 152 -4.55 18.15 -5.92
N LYS A 153 -5.13 18.10 -7.12
CA LYS A 153 -6.18 19.03 -7.55
C LYS A 153 -7.41 18.97 -6.65
N LYS A 154 -7.73 17.78 -6.14
CA LYS A 154 -8.86 17.53 -5.23
C LYS A 154 -8.52 17.73 -3.76
N GLU A 155 -7.27 18.03 -3.42
CA GLU A 155 -6.76 18.05 -2.05
C GLU A 155 -6.98 16.72 -1.31
N ALA A 156 -7.15 15.63 -2.08
CA ALA A 156 -7.41 14.28 -1.59
C ALA A 156 -6.11 13.57 -1.14
N TYR A 157 -6.25 12.60 -0.25
CA TYR A 157 -5.19 11.66 0.06
C TYR A 157 -5.04 10.63 -1.06
N LEU A 158 -3.80 10.28 -1.40
CA LEU A 158 -3.50 9.28 -2.42
C LEU A 158 -3.03 7.97 -1.79
N VAL A 159 -3.80 6.91 -2.01
CA VAL A 159 -3.50 5.55 -1.55
C VAL A 159 -3.14 4.68 -2.74
N ILE A 160 -1.94 4.13 -2.74
CA ILE A 160 -1.42 3.28 -3.81
C ILE A 160 -1.13 1.87 -3.29
N ASP A 161 -1.81 0.90 -3.87
CA ASP A 161 -1.36 -0.49 -3.86
C ASP A 161 -0.24 -0.64 -4.89
N ALA A 162 1.00 -0.74 -4.41
CA ALA A 162 2.20 -0.97 -5.21
C ALA A 162 2.72 -2.40 -5.08
N ILE A 163 1.85 -3.35 -4.69
CA ILE A 163 2.24 -4.73 -4.42
C ILE A 163 2.97 -5.35 -5.61
N SER A 164 2.48 -5.15 -6.82
CA SER A 164 3.02 -5.79 -8.02
C SER A 164 4.09 -4.96 -8.72
N SER A 165 4.16 -3.65 -8.48
CA SER A 165 5.04 -2.71 -9.18
C SER A 165 6.28 -2.30 -8.40
N PHE A 166 6.22 -2.29 -7.05
CA PHE A 166 7.34 -1.83 -6.22
C PHE A 166 8.61 -2.67 -6.47
N LEU A 167 9.75 -2.01 -6.67
CA LEU A 167 11.05 -2.55 -7.07
C LEU A 167 11.10 -3.15 -8.50
N ILE A 168 10.02 -3.07 -9.25
CA ILE A 168 9.94 -3.48 -10.66
C ILE A 168 9.89 -2.22 -11.53
N ASP A 169 8.98 -1.31 -11.22
CA ASP A 169 8.77 -0.04 -11.90
C ASP A 169 9.33 1.12 -11.09
N HIS A 170 9.53 2.26 -11.73
CA HIS A 170 9.93 3.47 -11.04
C HIS A 170 8.85 3.90 -10.04
N TYR A 171 9.25 4.15 -8.80
CA TYR A 171 8.35 4.54 -7.73
C TYR A 171 8.93 5.67 -6.88
N ASP A 172 8.18 6.77 -6.73
CA ASP A 172 8.59 7.95 -5.98
C ASP A 172 7.44 8.42 -5.08
N MET A 173 7.43 7.96 -3.85
CA MET A 173 6.35 8.24 -2.90
C MET A 173 6.25 9.73 -2.58
N ALA A 174 7.39 10.39 -2.32
CA ALA A 174 7.41 11.82 -1.99
C ALA A 174 7.10 12.68 -3.20
N GLY A 175 7.73 12.44 -4.35
CA GLY A 175 7.53 13.23 -5.56
C GLY A 175 6.11 13.18 -6.09
N ASN A 176 5.43 12.05 -5.94
CA ASN A 176 4.04 11.86 -6.31
C ASN A 176 3.04 12.19 -5.20
N ASN A 177 3.47 12.68 -4.03
CA ASN A 177 2.63 12.95 -2.85
C ASN A 177 1.69 11.79 -2.51
N ILE A 178 2.22 10.59 -2.49
CA ILE A 178 1.49 9.39 -2.10
C ILE A 178 1.40 9.37 -0.57
N ASP A 179 0.19 9.24 -0.04
CA ASP A 179 -0.05 9.22 1.41
C ASP A 179 0.04 7.82 1.99
N VAL A 180 -0.32 6.80 1.22
CA VAL A 180 -0.17 5.40 1.62
C VAL A 180 0.42 4.59 0.48
N THR A 181 1.46 3.82 0.77
CA THR A 181 1.98 2.77 -0.10
C THR A 181 1.78 1.42 0.56
N ILE A 182 1.11 0.51 -0.14
CA ILE A 182 0.83 -0.86 0.33
C ILE A 182 1.67 -1.84 -0.48
N LEU A 183 2.35 -2.75 0.23
CA LEU A 183 3.27 -3.73 -0.35
C LEU A 183 2.94 -5.15 0.12
N SER A 184 3.56 -6.15 -0.53
CA SER A 184 3.53 -7.54 -0.07
C SER A 184 4.81 -8.27 -0.45
N SER A 185 5.30 -9.10 0.46
CA SER A 185 6.65 -9.65 0.44
C SER A 185 6.97 -10.59 -0.73
N GLN A 186 5.97 -11.29 -1.27
CA GLN A 186 6.14 -12.33 -2.32
C GLN A 186 6.22 -11.80 -3.76
N LYS A 187 6.23 -10.48 -3.94
CA LYS A 187 6.32 -9.80 -5.25
C LYS A 187 7.73 -9.26 -5.46
N GLY A 188 7.89 -7.98 -5.77
CA GLY A 188 9.19 -7.36 -6.03
C GLY A 188 10.24 -7.48 -4.91
N LEU A 189 9.80 -7.65 -3.66
CA LEU A 189 10.73 -7.95 -2.55
C LEU A 189 11.37 -9.33 -2.64
N CYS A 190 10.85 -10.24 -3.45
CA CYS A 190 11.40 -11.58 -3.74
C CYS A 190 11.65 -12.45 -2.51
N ILE A 191 10.84 -12.29 -1.47
CA ILE A 191 10.87 -13.14 -0.26
C ILE A 191 9.55 -13.92 -0.14
N ALA A 192 9.45 -14.82 0.86
CA ALA A 192 8.24 -15.61 1.03
C ALA A 192 7.02 -14.73 1.35
N PRO A 193 5.80 -15.15 0.96
CA PRO A 193 4.58 -14.49 1.40
C PRO A 193 4.46 -14.53 2.93
N GLY A 194 3.75 -13.53 3.49
CA GLY A 194 3.43 -13.48 4.91
C GLY A 194 3.72 -12.14 5.58
N ILE A 195 4.40 -11.21 4.91
CA ILE A 195 4.61 -9.85 5.42
C ILE A 195 4.06 -8.86 4.40
N SER A 196 3.27 -7.92 4.88
CA SER A 196 2.77 -6.81 4.06
C SER A 196 3.14 -5.48 4.73
N PRO A 197 4.20 -4.81 4.22
CA PRO A 197 4.56 -3.46 4.66
C PRO A 197 3.56 -2.44 4.15
N ILE A 198 3.25 -1.46 5.00
CA ILE A 198 2.47 -0.26 4.66
C ILE A 198 3.29 0.95 5.11
N VAL A 199 3.45 1.94 4.26
CA VAL A 199 4.11 3.20 4.61
C VAL A 199 3.12 4.33 4.47
N ILE A 200 3.03 5.19 5.51
CA ILE A 200 2.02 6.26 5.62
C ILE A 200 2.72 7.60 5.78
N SER A 201 2.25 8.62 5.04
CA SER A 201 2.72 10.00 5.16
C SER A 201 2.44 10.57 6.56
N ASP A 202 3.28 11.53 6.99
CA ASP A 202 3.06 12.23 8.27
C ASP A 202 1.72 12.95 8.25
N ARG A 203 1.33 13.56 7.12
CA ARG A 203 0.04 14.25 6.96
C ARG A 203 -1.13 13.31 7.27
N LEU A 204 -1.21 12.19 6.58
CA LEU A 204 -2.31 11.25 6.77
C LEU A 204 -2.29 10.64 8.19
N TYR A 205 -1.11 10.32 8.71
CA TYR A 205 -1.01 9.77 10.06
C TYR A 205 -1.55 10.74 11.11
N GLU A 206 -1.10 11.99 11.10
CA GLU A 206 -1.50 12.99 12.10
C GLU A 206 -2.98 13.38 11.99
N GLU A 207 -3.50 13.50 10.75
CA GLU A 207 -4.85 13.98 10.51
C GLU A 207 -5.92 12.88 10.62
N ARG A 208 -5.57 11.61 10.28
CA ARG A 208 -6.56 10.53 10.12
C ARG A 208 -6.33 9.33 11.03
N VAL A 209 -5.09 8.88 11.22
CA VAL A 209 -4.79 7.60 11.87
C VAL A 209 -4.56 7.76 13.36
N LYS A 210 -3.79 8.75 13.78
CA LYS A 210 -3.31 8.93 15.16
C LYS A 210 -4.42 8.93 16.21
N ASN A 211 -5.55 9.54 15.91
CA ASN A 211 -6.69 9.66 16.80
C ASN A 211 -7.87 8.74 16.42
N ASN A 212 -7.69 7.90 15.41
CA ASN A 212 -8.69 6.92 15.02
C ASN A 212 -8.58 5.68 15.91
N HIS A 213 -9.71 5.21 16.42
CA HIS A 213 -9.81 4.00 17.25
C HIS A 213 -10.67 2.95 16.55
N ILE A 214 -10.03 2.14 15.73
CA ILE A 214 -10.71 1.05 15.03
C ILE A 214 -11.10 -0.06 15.99
N LYS A 215 -12.20 -0.76 15.70
CA LYS A 215 -12.67 -1.91 16.49
C LYS A 215 -11.94 -3.21 16.13
N ASN A 216 -10.60 -3.13 15.99
CA ASN A 216 -9.75 -4.26 15.65
C ASN A 216 -8.36 -4.06 16.28
N LEU A 217 -7.91 -5.01 17.08
CA LEU A 217 -6.61 -4.90 17.74
C LEU A 217 -5.46 -5.22 16.79
N TYR A 218 -5.63 -6.24 15.95
CA TYR A 218 -4.55 -6.72 15.09
C TYR A 218 -4.22 -5.75 13.95
N PHE A 219 -5.22 -5.08 13.39
CA PHE A 219 -5.03 -4.11 12.30
C PHE A 219 -4.91 -2.66 12.78
N ASP A 220 -4.91 -2.39 14.08
CA ASP A 220 -4.75 -1.02 14.60
C ASP A 220 -3.33 -0.50 14.38
N PHE A 221 -3.16 0.40 13.42
CA PHE A 221 -1.86 0.98 13.06
C PHE A 221 -1.16 1.67 14.22
N ASN A 222 -1.91 2.26 15.16
CA ASN A 222 -1.34 2.90 16.33
C ASN A 222 -0.58 1.91 17.23
N GLN A 223 -0.97 0.64 17.26
CA GLN A 223 -0.24 -0.39 18.01
C GLN A 223 1.14 -0.65 17.41
N TYR A 224 1.25 -0.65 16.09
CA TYR A 224 2.51 -0.85 15.37
C TYR A 224 3.42 0.38 15.51
N VAL A 225 2.90 1.58 15.23
CA VAL A 225 3.66 2.83 15.31
C VAL A 225 4.22 3.05 16.71
N LYS A 226 3.44 2.77 17.77
CA LYS A 226 3.87 2.91 19.17
C LYS A 226 5.09 2.08 19.51
N ASN A 227 5.21 0.89 18.93
CA ASN A 227 6.28 -0.06 19.25
C ASN A 227 7.44 -0.02 18.25
N PHE A 228 7.22 0.58 17.09
CA PHE A 228 8.17 0.56 15.98
C PHE A 228 9.53 1.22 16.30
N THR A 229 9.58 2.24 17.17
CA THR A 229 10.83 2.89 17.61
C THR A 229 11.81 1.93 18.26
N ARG A 230 11.34 0.77 18.71
CA ARG A 230 12.17 -0.30 19.27
C ARG A 230 12.52 -1.38 18.23
N GLY A 231 12.08 -1.24 16.97
CA GLY A 231 12.21 -2.28 15.97
C GLY A 231 11.36 -3.52 16.28
N GLN A 232 10.20 -3.36 16.91
CA GLN A 232 9.34 -4.46 17.37
C GLN A 232 7.91 -4.28 16.88
#